data_ebe041219a6e529ff351e6bd98e58710
#
_entry.id   ebe041219a6e529ff351e6bd98e58710
#
_cell.length_a   1.000
_cell.length_b   1.000
_cell.length_c   1.000
_cell.angle_alpha   90.00
_cell.angle_beta   90.00
_cell.angle_gamma   90.00
#
_symmetry.space_group_name_H-M   'P 1'
#
loop_
_entity.id
_entity.type
_entity.pdbx_description
1 polymer ?
#
loop_
_entity_poly.entity_id
_entity_poly.type
_entity_poly.pdbx_seq_one_letter_code
_entity_poly.pdbx_strand_id
1 'polypeptide(L)'
;MRIDRQRGIALITVILIVALATTVASFVAWRQQVWTRQVENLRDAAQSGAVARAGVDWAGAILSEDRRQNQVDHLGEGWAQHVVLPVERGRVAGGLSDQQARFNLNNLVRVAQGQGQASISDIAAFKRLLDLLELPAGLADALVDWLDADSQPNGGDGAEDAYYLALPEPYFPANRPLVDLAELRLVRGFDMASVEKLAPFVSVLPVPTPINVNTAGAEVLSAVIPGLNLDEARALTADRGNGSQTLAEFRGKLSAAQALGLQESLLGVASDYFQVDLHVEFGRVRQRYLALYQRQGQNWPLLLWLQQR
;
A
#
# COMPACT_ATOMS: atom_id res chain seq x y z
N MET A 1 -17.53 -48.08 72.90
CA MET A 1 -18.18 -47.10 71.97
C MET A 1 -17.16 -46.09 71.46
N ARG A 2 -16.23 -46.50 70.62
CA ARG A 2 -15.13 -45.60 70.05
C ARG A 2 -14.86 -45.84 68.55
N ILE A 3 -15.70 -46.58 67.84
CA ILE A 3 -15.44 -47.00 66.46
C ILE A 3 -16.04 -45.98 65.41
N ASP A 4 -17.10 -45.26 65.76
CA ASP A 4 -17.80 -44.38 64.80
C ASP A 4 -17.09 -43.07 64.48
N ARG A 5 -16.21 -42.52 65.32
CA ARG A 5 -15.44 -41.29 65.06
C ARG A 5 -14.37 -41.49 64.04
N GLN A 6 -13.79 -42.67 63.87
CA GLN A 6 -12.71 -42.92 62.89
C GLN A 6 -13.25 -43.08 61.46
N ARG A 7 -14.52 -43.57 61.29
CA ARG A 7 -15.14 -43.68 59.96
C ARG A 7 -15.49 -42.36 59.33
N GLY A 8 -15.86 -41.35 60.12
CA GLY A 8 -16.11 -39.99 59.60
C GLY A 8 -14.85 -39.26 59.09
N ILE A 9 -13.71 -39.44 59.79
CA ILE A 9 -12.42 -38.85 59.37
C ILE A 9 -11.94 -39.53 58.09
N ALA A 10 -12.03 -40.85 57.95
CA ALA A 10 -11.65 -41.59 56.76
C ALA A 10 -12.44 -41.11 55.50
N LEU A 11 -13.75 -40.87 55.66
CA LEU A 11 -14.61 -40.38 54.58
C LEU A 11 -14.17 -38.97 54.13
N ILE A 12 -13.91 -38.08 55.08
CA ILE A 12 -13.47 -36.69 54.78
C ILE A 12 -12.10 -36.71 54.08
N THR A 13 -11.15 -37.53 54.51
CA THR A 13 -9.85 -37.63 53.87
C THR A 13 -9.93 -38.19 52.44
N VAL A 14 -10.80 -39.19 52.20
CA VAL A 14 -11.03 -39.71 50.84
C VAL A 14 -11.64 -38.65 49.94
N ILE A 15 -12.66 -37.91 50.39
CA ILE A 15 -13.28 -36.83 49.64
C ILE A 15 -12.25 -35.74 49.34
N LEU A 16 -11.41 -35.36 50.31
CA LEU A 16 -10.34 -34.36 50.09
C LEU A 16 -9.32 -34.81 49.05
N ILE A 17 -8.88 -36.08 49.09
CA ILE A 17 -7.94 -36.63 48.10
C ILE A 17 -8.59 -36.64 46.70
N VAL A 18 -9.86 -37.07 46.59
CA VAL A 18 -10.58 -37.07 45.32
C VAL A 18 -10.76 -35.65 44.80
N ALA A 19 -11.11 -34.69 45.65
CA ALA A 19 -11.23 -33.28 45.25
C ALA A 19 -9.89 -32.71 44.79
N LEU A 20 -8.80 -33.01 45.48
CA LEU A 20 -7.46 -32.59 45.07
C LEU A 20 -7.04 -33.22 43.72
N ALA A 21 -7.28 -34.55 43.59
CA ALA A 21 -6.94 -35.24 42.34
C ALA A 21 -7.73 -34.72 41.13
N THR A 22 -9.03 -34.47 41.31
CA THR A 22 -9.87 -33.88 40.25
C THR A 22 -9.46 -32.45 39.90
N THR A 23 -9.08 -31.64 40.86
CA THR A 23 -8.58 -30.28 40.63
C THR A 23 -7.27 -30.31 39.82
N VAL A 24 -6.34 -31.16 40.21
CA VAL A 24 -5.07 -31.32 39.48
C VAL A 24 -5.31 -31.85 38.07
N ALA A 25 -6.15 -32.87 37.91
CA ALA A 25 -6.50 -33.41 36.60
C ALA A 25 -7.16 -32.37 35.70
N SER A 26 -8.09 -31.57 36.22
CA SER A 26 -8.76 -30.49 35.51
C SER A 26 -7.76 -29.39 35.08
N PHE A 27 -6.84 -29.03 35.96
CA PHE A 27 -5.80 -28.05 35.66
C PHE A 27 -4.84 -28.54 34.54
N VAL A 28 -4.42 -29.80 34.61
CA VAL A 28 -3.57 -30.41 33.56
C VAL A 28 -4.31 -30.46 32.23
N ALA A 29 -5.58 -30.90 32.23
CA ALA A 29 -6.39 -30.95 31.01
C ALA A 29 -6.59 -29.55 30.39
N TRP A 30 -6.88 -28.54 31.23
CA TRP A 30 -6.99 -27.14 30.76
C TRP A 30 -5.66 -26.65 30.16
N ARG A 31 -4.54 -26.88 30.84
CA ARG A 31 -3.21 -26.48 30.34
C ARG A 31 -2.85 -27.17 29.01
N GLN A 32 -3.18 -28.46 28.89
CA GLN A 32 -2.97 -29.23 27.66
C GLN A 32 -3.83 -28.66 26.51
N GLN A 33 -5.10 -28.30 26.78
CA GLN A 33 -5.97 -27.68 25.78
C GLN A 33 -5.45 -26.31 25.30
N VAL A 34 -4.95 -25.47 26.22
CA VAL A 34 -4.33 -24.18 25.86
C VAL A 34 -3.10 -24.40 24.99
N TRP A 35 -2.23 -25.35 25.39
CA TRP A 35 -1.03 -25.67 24.61
C TRP A 35 -1.36 -26.19 23.21
N THR A 36 -2.32 -27.09 23.07
CA THR A 36 -2.77 -27.60 21.76
C THR A 36 -3.26 -26.46 20.87
N ARG A 37 -4.08 -25.54 21.41
CA ARG A 37 -4.55 -24.37 20.66
C ARG A 37 -3.40 -23.44 20.21
N GLN A 38 -2.39 -23.25 21.03
CA GLN A 38 -1.22 -22.46 20.66
C GLN A 38 -0.46 -23.11 19.49
N VAL A 39 -0.24 -24.42 19.54
CA VAL A 39 0.44 -25.15 18.46
C VAL A 39 -0.39 -25.13 17.17
N GLU A 40 -1.71 -25.28 17.24
CA GLU A 40 -2.61 -25.16 16.09
C GLU A 40 -2.52 -23.76 15.48
N ASN A 41 -2.58 -22.70 16.29
CA ASN A 41 -2.50 -21.32 15.80
C ASN A 41 -1.14 -21.03 15.14
N LEU A 42 -0.03 -21.50 15.71
CA LEU A 42 1.30 -21.36 15.11
C LEU A 42 1.41 -22.10 13.76
N ARG A 43 0.85 -23.31 13.69
CA ARG A 43 0.79 -24.07 12.43
C ARG A 43 -0.05 -23.36 11.38
N ASP A 44 -1.24 -22.89 11.75
CA ASP A 44 -2.14 -22.18 10.84
C ASP A 44 -1.50 -20.85 10.36
N ALA A 45 -0.79 -20.14 11.23
CA ALA A 45 -0.03 -18.94 10.85
C ALA A 45 1.11 -19.24 9.88
N ALA A 46 1.87 -20.30 10.10
CA ALA A 46 2.94 -20.72 9.19
C ALA A 46 2.39 -21.14 7.82
N GLN A 47 1.28 -21.86 7.79
CA GLN A 47 0.60 -22.26 6.55
C GLN A 47 0.01 -21.04 5.82
N SER A 48 -0.61 -20.10 6.55
CA SER A 48 -1.08 -18.83 6.00
C SER A 48 0.06 -18.06 5.30
N GLY A 49 1.24 -17.98 5.93
CA GLY A 49 2.41 -17.35 5.33
C GLY A 49 2.92 -18.06 4.07
N ALA A 50 2.89 -19.39 4.04
CA ALA A 50 3.28 -20.16 2.86
C ALA A 50 2.28 -19.95 1.69
N VAL A 51 0.99 -19.95 1.98
CA VAL A 51 -0.07 -19.66 1.01
C VAL A 51 0.03 -18.24 0.48
N ALA A 52 0.31 -17.25 1.35
CA ALA A 52 0.51 -15.87 0.94
C ALA A 52 1.71 -15.75 -0.03
N ARG A 53 2.81 -16.41 0.27
CA ARG A 53 4.00 -16.40 -0.58
C ARG A 53 3.72 -17.01 -1.96
N ALA A 54 3.02 -18.15 -2.01
CA ALA A 54 2.57 -18.74 -3.25
C ALA A 54 1.65 -17.82 -4.06
N GLY A 55 0.75 -17.08 -3.39
CA GLY A 55 -0.10 -16.08 -4.03
C GLY A 55 0.68 -14.90 -4.60
N VAL A 56 1.70 -14.43 -3.88
CA VAL A 56 2.62 -13.38 -4.37
C VAL A 56 3.39 -13.87 -5.59
N ASP A 57 3.98 -15.08 -5.55
CA ASP A 57 4.71 -15.67 -6.68
C ASP A 57 3.80 -15.85 -7.91
N TRP A 58 2.55 -16.27 -7.69
CA TRP A 58 1.55 -16.37 -8.76
C TRP A 58 1.22 -14.99 -9.38
N ALA A 59 1.10 -13.94 -8.58
CA ALA A 59 0.94 -12.58 -9.08
C ALA A 59 2.14 -12.14 -9.94
N GLY A 60 3.36 -12.51 -9.54
CA GLY A 60 4.57 -12.32 -10.35
C GLY A 60 4.51 -13.04 -11.70
N ALA A 61 3.98 -14.26 -11.73
CA ALA A 61 3.79 -15.02 -12.96
C ALA A 61 2.78 -14.34 -13.90
N ILE A 62 1.66 -13.84 -13.37
CA ILE A 62 0.67 -13.07 -14.13
C ILE A 62 1.31 -11.85 -14.77
N LEU A 63 2.05 -11.04 -13.99
CA LEU A 63 2.73 -9.84 -14.51
C LEU A 63 3.78 -10.15 -15.57
N SER A 64 4.50 -11.27 -15.42
CA SER A 64 5.48 -11.73 -16.39
C SER A 64 4.86 -12.16 -17.70
N GLU A 65 3.74 -12.90 -17.64
CA GLU A 65 3.02 -13.36 -18.83
C GLU A 65 2.36 -12.20 -19.58
N ASP A 66 1.72 -11.29 -18.83
CA ASP A 66 1.08 -10.10 -19.36
C ASP A 66 2.07 -9.27 -20.19
N ARG A 67 3.27 -8.98 -19.65
CA ARG A 67 4.30 -8.20 -20.34
C ARG A 67 4.82 -8.84 -21.63
N ARG A 68 4.71 -10.16 -21.78
CA ARG A 68 5.07 -10.87 -23.02
C ARG A 68 4.01 -10.71 -24.10
N GLN A 69 2.75 -10.54 -23.71
CA GLN A 69 1.61 -10.48 -24.63
C GLN A 69 1.40 -9.06 -25.16
N ASN A 70 1.60 -8.05 -24.33
CA ASN A 70 1.42 -6.66 -24.73
C ASN A 70 2.37 -5.72 -23.97
N GLN A 71 2.35 -4.42 -24.35
CA GLN A 71 3.18 -3.37 -23.75
C GLN A 71 2.34 -2.23 -23.18
N VAL A 72 1.03 -2.40 -23.12
CA VAL A 72 0.07 -1.42 -22.63
C VAL A 72 -0.67 -2.03 -21.46
N ASP A 73 -0.78 -1.30 -20.37
CA ASP A 73 -1.50 -1.79 -19.17
C ASP A 73 -2.83 -1.07 -19.02
N HIS A 74 -3.92 -1.82 -18.85
CA HIS A 74 -5.27 -1.29 -18.64
C HIS A 74 -6.12 -2.19 -17.73
N LEU A 75 -7.20 -1.64 -17.18
CA LEU A 75 -8.05 -2.34 -16.21
C LEU A 75 -8.87 -3.52 -16.77
N GLY A 76 -8.91 -3.69 -18.08
CA GLY A 76 -9.56 -4.85 -18.75
C GLY A 76 -8.70 -6.10 -18.83
N GLU A 77 -7.45 -6.05 -18.37
CA GLU A 77 -6.51 -7.18 -18.43
C GLU A 77 -6.68 -8.17 -17.28
N GLY A 78 -6.11 -9.37 -17.48
CA GLY A 78 -6.21 -10.44 -16.50
C GLY A 78 -5.58 -10.13 -15.13
N TRP A 79 -4.52 -9.32 -15.12
CA TRP A 79 -3.87 -8.90 -13.87
C TRP A 79 -4.76 -7.99 -13.00
N ALA A 80 -5.65 -7.22 -13.61
CA ALA A 80 -6.52 -6.28 -12.89
C ALA A 80 -7.70 -6.95 -12.18
N GLN A 81 -7.88 -8.25 -12.36
CA GLN A 81 -9.00 -8.98 -11.79
C GLN A 81 -8.74 -9.34 -10.32
N HIS A 82 -9.80 -9.21 -9.52
CA HIS A 82 -9.79 -9.70 -8.15
C HIS A 82 -10.10 -11.19 -8.14
N VAL A 83 -9.27 -11.99 -7.48
CA VAL A 83 -9.37 -13.44 -7.47
C VAL A 83 -9.68 -13.93 -6.06
N VAL A 84 -10.56 -14.93 -5.96
CA VAL A 84 -10.85 -15.65 -4.71
C VAL A 84 -10.62 -17.14 -4.97
N LEU A 85 -9.64 -17.71 -4.27
CA LEU A 85 -9.27 -19.12 -4.39
C LEU A 85 -9.57 -19.86 -3.07
N PRO A 86 -10.35 -20.93 -3.11
CA PRO A 86 -10.50 -21.81 -1.95
C PRO A 86 -9.19 -22.59 -1.72
N VAL A 87 -8.80 -22.74 -0.47
CA VAL A 87 -7.73 -23.62 -0.01
C VAL A 87 -8.29 -24.60 1.01
N GLU A 88 -7.58 -25.70 1.28
CA GLU A 88 -8.09 -26.84 2.09
C GLU A 88 -8.77 -26.43 3.42
N ARG A 89 -8.28 -25.38 4.09
CA ARG A 89 -8.79 -24.92 5.38
C ARG A 89 -9.12 -23.42 5.42
N GLY A 90 -9.45 -22.83 4.26
CA GLY A 90 -9.74 -21.40 4.20
C GLY A 90 -9.87 -20.86 2.78
N ARG A 91 -9.44 -19.64 2.59
CA ARG A 91 -9.43 -18.98 1.28
C ARG A 91 -8.33 -17.94 1.16
N VAL A 92 -7.90 -17.68 -0.05
CA VAL A 92 -7.07 -16.53 -0.42
C VAL A 92 -7.88 -15.64 -1.33
N ALA A 93 -7.96 -14.36 -1.01
CA ALA A 93 -8.62 -13.37 -1.85
C ALA A 93 -7.66 -12.21 -2.07
N GLY A 94 -7.64 -11.65 -3.26
CA GLY A 94 -6.81 -10.48 -3.54
C GLY A 94 -6.63 -10.22 -5.01
N GLY A 95 -5.75 -9.29 -5.33
CA GLY A 95 -5.47 -8.87 -6.69
C GLY A 95 -4.24 -7.99 -6.79
N LEU A 96 -3.99 -7.55 -7.99
CA LEU A 96 -2.95 -6.60 -8.34
C LEU A 96 -3.55 -5.22 -8.55
N SER A 97 -2.82 -4.20 -8.18
CA SER A 97 -3.16 -2.81 -8.48
C SER A 97 -1.95 -2.09 -9.06
N ASP A 98 -2.19 -1.34 -10.13
CA ASP A 98 -1.18 -0.49 -10.76
C ASP A 98 -0.86 0.69 -9.83
N GLN A 99 0.41 0.84 -9.43
CA GLN A 99 0.85 1.92 -8.57
C GLN A 99 1.15 3.20 -9.36
N GLN A 100 1.29 3.11 -10.67
CA GLN A 100 1.40 4.27 -11.56
C GLN A 100 0.04 4.82 -12.00
N ALA A 101 -1.06 4.20 -11.57
CA ALA A 101 -2.40 4.80 -11.59
C ALA A 101 -2.54 5.99 -10.62
N ARG A 102 -1.58 6.15 -9.71
CA ARG A 102 -1.53 7.16 -8.64
C ARG A 102 -0.37 8.11 -8.88
N PHE A 103 -0.46 9.31 -8.31
CA PHE A 103 0.62 10.27 -8.34
C PHE A 103 1.78 9.81 -7.45
N ASN A 104 2.94 9.55 -8.03
CA ASN A 104 4.13 9.19 -7.25
C ASN A 104 4.72 10.44 -6.58
N LEU A 105 4.69 10.49 -5.26
CA LEU A 105 5.19 11.63 -4.48
C LEU A 105 6.69 11.89 -4.69
N ASN A 106 7.47 10.86 -4.99
CA ASN A 106 8.90 11.00 -5.31
C ASN A 106 9.17 11.66 -6.68
N ASN A 107 8.12 11.91 -7.47
CA ASN A 107 8.25 12.71 -8.69
C ASN A 107 8.54 14.19 -8.42
N LEU A 108 8.18 14.70 -7.22
CA LEU A 108 8.35 16.11 -6.87
C LEU A 108 9.80 16.56 -6.93
N VAL A 109 10.75 15.65 -6.67
CA VAL A 109 12.18 15.89 -6.78
C VAL A 109 12.80 14.85 -7.72
N ARG A 110 13.37 15.29 -8.82
CA ARG A 110 14.00 14.42 -9.81
C ARG A 110 15.52 14.59 -9.76
N VAL A 111 16.24 13.48 -9.88
CA VAL A 111 17.71 13.55 -9.96
C VAL A 111 18.12 13.99 -11.36
N ALA A 112 18.67 15.19 -11.48
CA ALA A 112 19.26 15.71 -12.70
C ALA A 112 20.75 16.00 -12.45
N GLN A 113 21.64 15.47 -13.27
CA GLN A 113 23.10 15.65 -13.15
C GLN A 113 23.66 15.25 -11.76
N GLY A 114 23.04 14.27 -11.10
CA GLY A 114 23.47 13.80 -9.77
C GLY A 114 22.97 14.65 -8.59
N GLN A 115 22.13 15.65 -8.85
CA GLN A 115 21.52 16.51 -7.84
C GLN A 115 19.99 16.37 -7.88
N GLY A 116 19.34 16.38 -6.72
CA GLY A 116 17.90 16.48 -6.62
C GLY A 116 17.43 17.87 -7.05
N GLN A 117 16.52 17.94 -8.01
CA GLN A 117 15.91 19.19 -8.45
C GLN A 117 14.41 19.10 -8.36
N ALA A 118 13.79 20.14 -7.80
CA ALA A 118 12.35 20.27 -7.73
C ALA A 118 11.73 20.29 -9.14
N SER A 119 10.77 19.42 -9.38
CA SER A 119 10.06 19.30 -10.67
C SER A 119 8.88 20.26 -10.71
N ILE A 120 9.01 21.37 -11.41
CA ILE A 120 7.95 22.40 -11.51
C ILE A 120 6.63 21.80 -11.99
N SER A 121 6.69 20.89 -12.96
CA SER A 121 5.50 20.26 -13.53
C SER A 121 4.80 19.30 -12.55
N ASP A 122 5.57 18.47 -11.85
CA ASP A 122 5.02 17.54 -10.87
C ASP A 122 4.48 18.30 -9.65
N ILE A 123 5.16 19.36 -9.19
CA ILE A 123 4.68 20.23 -8.10
C ILE A 123 3.36 20.91 -8.49
N ALA A 124 3.24 21.42 -9.71
CA ALA A 124 2.00 22.03 -10.17
C ALA A 124 0.86 21.01 -10.27
N ALA A 125 1.14 19.78 -10.72
CA ALA A 125 0.18 18.69 -10.75
C ALA A 125 -0.25 18.28 -9.32
N PHE A 126 0.69 18.16 -8.40
CA PHE A 126 0.40 17.80 -7.01
C PHE A 126 -0.41 18.89 -6.30
N LYS A 127 -0.09 20.19 -6.51
CA LYS A 127 -0.89 21.29 -5.97
C LYS A 127 -2.33 21.26 -6.47
N ARG A 128 -2.57 20.90 -7.75
CA ARG A 128 -3.94 20.70 -8.27
C ARG A 128 -4.63 19.50 -7.63
N LEU A 129 -3.90 18.42 -7.36
CA LEU A 129 -4.44 17.27 -6.64
C LEU A 129 -4.86 17.64 -5.21
N LEU A 130 -4.02 18.40 -4.52
CA LEU A 130 -4.34 18.91 -3.17
C LEU A 130 -5.60 19.80 -3.19
N ASP A 131 -5.72 20.70 -4.17
CA ASP A 131 -6.88 21.57 -4.34
C ASP A 131 -8.16 20.76 -4.60
N LEU A 132 -8.12 19.77 -5.51
CA LEU A 132 -9.25 18.85 -5.76
C LEU A 132 -9.68 18.08 -4.50
N LEU A 133 -8.73 17.82 -3.61
CA LEU A 133 -8.96 17.15 -2.34
C LEU A 133 -9.24 18.13 -1.19
N GLU A 134 -9.39 19.43 -1.47
CA GLU A 134 -9.58 20.48 -0.44
C GLU A 134 -8.50 20.39 0.66
N LEU A 135 -7.24 20.19 0.26
CA LEU A 135 -6.07 20.18 1.12
C LEU A 135 -5.21 21.42 0.86
N PRO A 136 -4.49 21.93 1.87
CA PRO A 136 -3.65 23.10 1.68
C PRO A 136 -2.56 22.88 0.63
N ALA A 137 -2.44 23.79 -0.33
CA ALA A 137 -1.44 23.72 -1.41
C ALA A 137 0.01 23.78 -0.86
N GLY A 138 0.23 24.41 0.30
CA GLY A 138 1.53 24.51 0.98
C GLY A 138 2.12 23.16 1.40
N LEU A 139 1.30 22.10 1.50
CA LEU A 139 1.78 20.73 1.73
C LEU A 139 2.76 20.27 0.64
N ALA A 140 2.60 20.76 -0.59
CA ALA A 140 3.52 20.46 -1.68
C ALA A 140 4.91 21.07 -1.45
N ASP A 141 4.96 22.30 -0.95
CA ASP A 141 6.22 23.00 -0.70
C ASP A 141 6.99 22.32 0.45
N ALA A 142 6.32 22.01 1.56
CA ALA A 142 6.91 21.27 2.67
C ALA A 142 7.39 19.85 2.28
N LEU A 143 6.68 19.19 1.36
CA LEU A 143 7.08 17.86 0.90
C LEU A 143 8.29 17.92 -0.04
N VAL A 144 8.43 18.96 -0.85
CA VAL A 144 9.63 19.15 -1.69
C VAL A 144 10.87 19.29 -0.81
N ASP A 145 10.84 20.16 0.22
CA ASP A 145 11.96 20.36 1.16
C ASP A 145 12.28 19.07 1.96
N TRP A 146 11.27 18.24 2.23
CA TRP A 146 11.50 16.93 2.86
C TRP A 146 12.29 15.98 1.96
N LEU A 147 12.13 16.10 0.63
CA LEU A 147 12.69 15.18 -0.37
C LEU A 147 14.04 15.62 -0.92
N ASP A 148 14.27 16.94 -1.08
CA ASP A 148 15.50 17.45 -1.68
C ASP A 148 16.65 17.50 -0.67
N ALA A 149 17.83 17.81 -1.13
CA ALA A 149 19.04 17.76 -0.33
C ALA A 149 19.63 19.13 -0.02
N ASP A 150 18.94 20.21 -0.47
CA ASP A 150 19.42 21.55 -0.17
C ASP A 150 18.84 22.05 1.18
N SER A 151 19.05 23.29 1.55
CA SER A 151 18.58 23.85 2.81
C SER A 151 17.80 25.15 2.57
N GLN A 152 17.24 25.32 1.38
CA GLN A 152 16.47 26.52 1.02
C GLN A 152 14.99 26.21 0.95
N PRO A 153 14.16 26.80 1.82
CA PRO A 153 12.74 26.53 1.83
C PRO A 153 12.09 26.83 0.47
N ASN A 154 11.32 25.88 -0.03
CA ASN A 154 10.57 26.01 -1.26
C ASN A 154 9.24 26.76 -0.98
N GLY A 155 9.04 27.89 -1.65
CA GLY A 155 7.83 28.70 -1.45
C GLY A 155 7.68 29.28 -0.04
N GLY A 156 6.43 29.60 0.34
CA GLY A 156 6.14 30.22 1.65
C GLY A 156 5.90 29.22 2.79
N ASP A 157 5.55 27.99 2.44
CA ASP A 157 5.18 26.92 3.37
C ASP A 157 6.25 25.82 3.50
N GLY A 158 7.39 26.01 2.85
CA GLY A 158 8.54 25.12 2.90
C GLY A 158 9.09 24.97 4.33
N ALA A 159 9.75 23.84 4.60
CA ALA A 159 10.29 23.53 5.93
C ALA A 159 11.60 22.76 5.83
N GLU A 160 12.65 23.39 6.34
CA GLU A 160 14.01 22.87 6.40
C GLU A 160 14.47 22.61 7.84
N ASP A 161 15.74 22.29 8.03
CA ASP A 161 16.38 22.01 9.33
C ASP A 161 15.93 22.96 10.43
N ALA A 162 15.88 24.28 10.14
CA ALA A 162 15.51 25.29 11.12
C ALA A 162 14.09 25.09 11.69
N TYR A 163 13.17 24.59 10.88
CA TYR A 163 11.81 24.27 11.31
C TYR A 163 11.80 23.00 12.17
N TYR A 164 12.37 21.90 11.67
CA TYR A 164 12.30 20.60 12.34
C TYR A 164 13.11 20.56 13.64
N LEU A 165 14.23 21.28 13.70
CA LEU A 165 15.04 21.39 14.93
C LEU A 165 14.40 22.28 16.01
N ALA A 166 13.45 23.15 15.64
CA ALA A 166 12.70 23.97 16.60
C ALA A 166 11.48 23.26 17.20
N LEU A 167 11.16 22.05 16.76
CA LEU A 167 10.05 21.27 17.29
C LEU A 167 10.32 20.80 18.73
N PRO A 168 9.26 20.54 19.55
CA PRO A 168 9.42 20.01 20.91
C PRO A 168 10.22 18.69 20.97
N GLU A 169 10.08 17.85 19.95
CA GLU A 169 10.89 16.66 19.70
C GLU A 169 11.67 16.88 18.40
N PRO A 170 12.90 17.42 18.46
CA PRO A 170 13.65 17.80 17.28
C PRO A 170 14.09 16.60 16.44
N TYR A 171 14.03 16.73 15.12
CA TYR A 171 14.58 15.79 14.14
C TYR A 171 15.01 16.54 12.89
N PHE A 172 15.69 15.89 11.97
CA PHE A 172 16.04 16.41 10.66
C PHE A 172 15.05 15.99 9.59
N PRO A 173 14.81 16.79 8.54
CA PRO A 173 14.12 16.32 7.35
C PRO A 173 14.87 15.14 6.73
N ALA A 174 14.17 14.32 5.94
CA ALA A 174 14.78 13.11 5.41
C ALA A 174 15.83 13.38 4.32
N ASN A 175 15.71 14.46 3.58
CA ASN A 175 16.58 14.89 2.47
C ASN A 175 16.86 13.72 1.49
N ARG A 176 15.87 12.90 1.24
CA ARG A 176 15.86 11.73 0.36
C ARG A 176 14.45 11.36 -0.08
N PRO A 177 14.31 10.55 -1.14
CA PRO A 177 13.00 10.03 -1.53
C PRO A 177 12.30 9.31 -0.38
N LEU A 178 10.96 9.46 -0.31
CA LEU A 178 10.12 8.71 0.61
C LEU A 178 10.27 7.21 0.37
N VAL A 179 10.18 6.43 1.44
CA VAL A 179 10.16 4.96 1.41
C VAL A 179 8.77 4.42 1.73
N ASP A 180 8.01 5.12 2.57
CA ASP A 180 6.64 4.75 2.97
C ASP A 180 5.75 5.99 3.04
N LEU A 181 4.47 5.83 2.70
CA LEU A 181 3.49 6.92 2.79
C LEU A 181 3.31 7.44 4.23
N ALA A 182 3.55 6.60 5.23
CA ALA A 182 3.48 6.99 6.64
C ALA A 182 4.51 8.07 7.02
N GLU A 183 5.60 8.23 6.26
CA GLU A 183 6.58 9.30 6.47
C GLU A 183 5.98 10.69 6.31
N LEU A 184 4.89 10.85 5.55
CA LEU A 184 4.18 12.14 5.42
C LEU A 184 3.78 12.73 6.78
N ARG A 185 3.54 11.90 7.79
CA ARG A 185 3.21 12.35 9.16
C ARG A 185 4.35 13.09 9.85
N LEU A 186 5.55 12.99 9.33
CA LEU A 186 6.73 13.72 9.81
C LEU A 186 6.94 15.02 9.02
N VAL A 187 6.26 15.21 7.90
CA VAL A 187 6.37 16.40 7.06
C VAL A 187 5.47 17.50 7.60
N ARG A 188 5.99 18.73 7.65
CA ARG A 188 5.24 19.92 8.10
C ARG A 188 3.87 19.99 7.43
N GLY A 189 2.84 20.20 8.23
CA GLY A 189 1.46 20.46 7.80
C GLY A 189 0.64 19.19 7.50
N PHE A 190 1.25 18.02 7.37
CA PHE A 190 0.50 16.77 7.22
C PHE A 190 0.03 16.26 8.57
N ASP A 191 -1.25 15.99 8.67
CA ASP A 191 -1.89 15.27 9.77
C ASP A 191 -2.47 13.94 9.30
N MET A 192 -3.04 13.15 10.22
CA MET A 192 -3.61 11.85 9.90
C MET A 192 -4.75 11.97 8.89
N ALA A 193 -5.60 12.99 9.02
CA ALA A 193 -6.76 13.17 8.15
C ALA A 193 -6.34 13.53 6.71
N SER A 194 -5.35 14.40 6.55
CA SER A 194 -4.81 14.76 5.23
C SER A 194 -4.11 13.57 4.56
N VAL A 195 -3.34 12.76 5.33
CA VAL A 195 -2.71 11.55 4.81
C VAL A 195 -3.74 10.51 4.38
N GLU A 196 -4.78 10.27 5.18
CA GLU A 196 -5.87 9.35 4.84
C GLU A 196 -6.64 9.80 3.60
N LYS A 197 -6.92 11.11 3.48
CA LYS A 197 -7.60 11.69 2.32
C LYS A 197 -6.77 11.58 1.04
N LEU A 198 -5.45 11.70 1.16
CA LEU A 198 -4.51 11.66 0.04
C LEU A 198 -4.15 10.23 -0.40
N ALA A 199 -4.10 9.27 0.54
CA ALA A 199 -3.62 7.91 0.33
C ALA A 199 -4.22 7.15 -0.89
N PRO A 200 -5.50 7.31 -1.27
CA PRO A 200 -6.06 6.65 -2.45
C PRO A 200 -5.45 7.13 -3.78
N PHE A 201 -4.91 8.34 -3.83
CA PHE A 201 -4.51 9.06 -5.04
C PHE A 201 -3.01 9.15 -5.26
N VAL A 202 -2.21 8.76 -4.25
CA VAL A 202 -0.75 8.85 -4.32
C VAL A 202 -0.09 7.50 -4.12
N SER A 203 1.14 7.39 -4.60
CA SER A 203 2.03 6.27 -4.36
C SER A 203 3.42 6.76 -3.94
N VAL A 204 4.20 5.86 -3.36
CA VAL A 204 5.61 6.06 -3.03
C VAL A 204 6.41 4.99 -3.76
N LEU A 205 7.01 5.36 -4.88
CA LEU A 205 7.80 4.47 -5.73
C LEU A 205 9.27 4.88 -5.68
N PRO A 206 10.21 3.94 -5.80
CA PRO A 206 11.64 4.21 -5.57
C PRO A 206 12.28 5.16 -6.59
N VAL A 207 11.67 5.33 -7.75
CA VAL A 207 12.12 6.24 -8.81
C VAL A 207 10.94 7.04 -9.37
N PRO A 208 11.18 8.21 -9.97
CA PRO A 208 10.13 8.93 -10.68
C PRO A 208 9.51 8.11 -11.80
N THR A 209 8.19 8.14 -11.90
CA THR A 209 7.40 7.34 -12.84
C THR A 209 6.34 8.17 -13.54
N PRO A 210 6.02 7.91 -14.81
CA PRO A 210 4.85 8.49 -15.46
C PRO A 210 3.57 7.89 -14.87
N ILE A 211 2.47 8.63 -14.99
CA ILE A 211 1.12 8.16 -14.61
C ILE A 211 0.53 7.42 -15.80
N ASN A 212 0.03 6.21 -15.57
CA ASN A 212 -0.65 5.44 -16.60
C ASN A 212 -2.09 5.97 -16.80
N VAL A 213 -2.34 6.57 -17.96
CA VAL A 213 -3.64 7.17 -18.30
C VAL A 213 -4.76 6.14 -18.40
N ASN A 214 -4.42 4.87 -18.64
CA ASN A 214 -5.40 3.79 -18.78
C ASN A 214 -5.91 3.25 -17.43
N THR A 215 -5.19 3.51 -16.35
CA THR A 215 -5.50 2.97 -15.01
C THR A 215 -5.76 4.06 -13.98
N ALA A 216 -5.24 5.28 -14.20
CA ALA A 216 -5.34 6.41 -13.27
C ALA A 216 -6.79 6.82 -12.97
N GLY A 217 -7.11 7.20 -11.74
CA GLY A 217 -8.42 7.74 -11.33
C GLY A 217 -8.71 9.12 -11.94
N ALA A 218 -9.97 9.53 -11.91
CA ALA A 218 -10.40 10.80 -12.47
C ALA A 218 -9.71 11.98 -11.78
N GLU A 219 -9.55 11.93 -10.47
CA GLU A 219 -8.89 12.95 -9.66
C GLU A 219 -7.41 13.12 -10.07
N VAL A 220 -6.72 12.00 -10.28
CA VAL A 220 -5.32 12.00 -10.71
C VAL A 220 -5.19 12.55 -12.12
N LEU A 221 -6.04 12.13 -13.07
CA LEU A 221 -6.03 12.66 -14.43
C LEU A 221 -6.34 14.17 -14.46
N SER A 222 -7.36 14.62 -13.73
CA SER A 222 -7.71 16.04 -13.60
C SER A 222 -6.54 16.85 -13.00
N ALA A 223 -5.80 16.29 -12.05
CA ALA A 223 -4.64 16.95 -11.46
C ALA A 223 -3.46 17.07 -12.42
N VAL A 224 -3.16 16.05 -13.22
CA VAL A 224 -1.96 16.02 -14.07
C VAL A 224 -2.18 16.66 -15.45
N ILE A 225 -3.44 16.76 -15.92
CA ILE A 225 -3.78 17.35 -17.21
C ILE A 225 -4.34 18.75 -16.99
N PRO A 226 -3.60 19.81 -17.33
CA PRO A 226 -4.07 21.18 -17.16
C PRO A 226 -5.38 21.44 -17.92
N GLY A 227 -6.36 22.03 -17.23
CA GLY A 227 -7.67 22.38 -17.81
C GLY A 227 -8.64 21.21 -17.97
N LEU A 228 -8.27 19.99 -17.55
CA LEU A 228 -9.19 18.87 -17.48
C LEU A 228 -9.96 18.96 -16.14
N ASN A 229 -11.26 19.27 -16.19
CA ASN A 229 -12.06 19.27 -14.97
C ASN A 229 -12.46 17.85 -14.53
N LEU A 230 -12.94 17.72 -13.29
CA LEU A 230 -13.21 16.41 -12.69
C LEU A 230 -14.34 15.64 -13.40
N ASP A 231 -15.35 16.32 -13.92
CA ASP A 231 -16.46 15.64 -14.61
C ASP A 231 -16.05 15.14 -16.00
N GLU A 232 -15.23 15.90 -16.73
CA GLU A 232 -14.59 15.44 -17.97
C GLU A 232 -13.64 14.25 -17.69
N ALA A 233 -12.86 14.31 -16.63
CA ALA A 233 -11.98 13.21 -16.21
C ALA A 233 -12.77 11.95 -15.86
N ARG A 234 -13.91 12.08 -15.17
CA ARG A 234 -14.83 10.97 -14.89
C ARG A 234 -15.40 10.36 -16.16
N ALA A 235 -15.80 11.20 -17.13
CA ALA A 235 -16.27 10.71 -18.43
C ALA A 235 -15.17 9.91 -19.16
N LEU A 236 -13.93 10.43 -19.21
CA LEU A 236 -12.78 9.73 -19.79
C LEU A 236 -12.48 8.39 -19.08
N THR A 237 -12.64 8.34 -17.75
CA THR A 237 -12.39 7.11 -16.98
C THR A 237 -13.49 6.08 -17.09
N ALA A 238 -14.73 6.49 -17.37
CA ALA A 238 -15.87 5.60 -17.55
C ALA A 238 -15.85 4.88 -18.91
N ASP A 239 -15.33 5.52 -19.95
CA ASP A 239 -15.29 5.00 -21.33
C ASP A 239 -13.85 4.65 -21.78
N ARG A 240 -13.14 3.88 -20.97
CA ARG A 240 -11.74 3.50 -21.27
C ARG A 240 -11.61 2.35 -22.26
N GLY A 241 -12.60 1.46 -22.33
CA GLY A 241 -12.51 0.24 -23.12
C GLY A 241 -11.23 -0.55 -22.78
N ASN A 242 -10.49 -0.93 -23.81
CA ASN A 242 -9.19 -1.59 -23.69
C ASN A 242 -8.01 -0.60 -23.53
N GLY A 243 -8.28 0.62 -23.05
CA GLY A 243 -7.26 1.66 -22.90
C GLY A 243 -6.81 2.27 -24.23
N SER A 244 -6.00 3.30 -24.14
CA SER A 244 -5.30 3.89 -25.29
C SER A 244 -4.00 3.16 -25.54
N GLN A 245 -3.73 2.79 -26.78
CA GLN A 245 -2.50 2.05 -27.15
C GLN A 245 -1.26 2.96 -27.15
N THR A 246 -1.47 4.25 -27.33
CA THR A 246 -0.41 5.26 -27.35
C THR A 246 -0.87 6.54 -26.63
N LEU A 247 0.07 7.36 -26.19
CA LEU A 247 -0.24 8.71 -25.67
C LEU A 247 -0.88 9.61 -26.75
N ALA A 248 -0.53 9.42 -28.02
CA ALA A 248 -1.15 10.14 -29.11
C ALA A 248 -2.65 9.82 -29.25
N GLU A 249 -3.02 8.57 -29.09
CA GLU A 249 -4.43 8.14 -29.07
C GLU A 249 -5.16 8.74 -27.86
N PHE A 250 -4.56 8.70 -26.67
CA PHE A 250 -5.13 9.33 -25.48
C PHE A 250 -5.32 10.84 -25.66
N ARG A 251 -4.31 11.52 -26.22
CA ARG A 251 -4.33 12.94 -26.54
C ARG A 251 -5.50 13.30 -27.48
N GLY A 252 -5.82 12.42 -28.43
CA GLY A 252 -6.96 12.59 -29.33
C GLY A 252 -8.34 12.58 -28.65
N LYS A 253 -8.43 12.10 -27.41
CA LYS A 253 -9.64 12.12 -26.58
C LYS A 253 -9.84 13.42 -25.80
N LEU A 254 -8.81 14.28 -25.78
CA LEU A 254 -8.81 15.57 -25.08
C LEU A 254 -9.26 16.71 -25.99
N SER A 255 -9.75 17.79 -25.41
CA SER A 255 -9.99 19.03 -26.13
C SER A 255 -8.65 19.63 -26.65
N ALA A 256 -8.70 20.45 -27.68
CA ALA A 256 -7.50 21.07 -28.26
C ALA A 256 -6.68 21.86 -27.21
N ALA A 257 -7.33 22.54 -26.26
CA ALA A 257 -6.68 23.30 -25.21
C ALA A 257 -5.96 22.37 -24.21
N GLN A 258 -6.59 21.29 -23.78
CA GLN A 258 -6.00 20.27 -22.89
C GLN A 258 -4.83 19.54 -23.57
N ALA A 259 -5.01 19.19 -24.85
CA ALA A 259 -3.97 18.52 -25.64
C ALA A 259 -2.73 19.42 -25.86
N LEU A 260 -2.91 20.74 -25.94
CA LEU A 260 -1.80 21.69 -26.05
C LEU A 260 -1.03 21.85 -24.72
N GLY A 261 -1.75 21.83 -23.59
CA GLY A 261 -1.18 21.93 -22.25
C GLY A 261 -0.61 20.61 -21.70
N LEU A 262 -0.76 19.51 -22.43
CA LEU A 262 -0.37 18.17 -21.98
C LEU A 262 1.14 18.07 -21.83
N GLN A 263 1.59 17.63 -20.66
CA GLN A 263 3.00 17.33 -20.41
C GLN A 263 3.22 15.82 -20.55
N GLU A 264 3.63 15.40 -21.74
CA GLU A 264 3.78 13.97 -22.07
C GLU A 264 4.78 13.24 -21.16
N SER A 265 5.76 13.96 -20.59
CA SER A 265 6.71 13.37 -19.63
C SER A 265 6.11 12.92 -18.30
N LEU A 266 4.90 13.37 -17.97
CA LEU A 266 4.17 12.95 -16.77
C LEU A 266 3.28 11.74 -17.01
N LEU A 267 3.07 11.34 -18.26
CA LEU A 267 2.05 10.36 -18.65
C LEU A 267 2.65 9.16 -19.39
N GLY A 268 1.99 8.04 -19.26
CA GLY A 268 2.32 6.81 -19.97
C GLY A 268 1.07 5.98 -20.22
N VAL A 269 1.21 4.91 -20.99
CA VAL A 269 0.16 3.90 -21.25
C VAL A 269 0.50 2.53 -20.67
N ALA A 270 1.66 2.43 -20.02
CA ALA A 270 2.18 1.21 -19.40
C ALA A 270 2.72 1.50 -18.01
N SER A 271 2.84 0.45 -17.20
CA SER A 271 3.28 0.52 -15.81
C SER A 271 4.32 -0.54 -15.50
N ASP A 272 5.27 -0.16 -14.64
CA ASP A 272 6.31 -1.04 -14.16
C ASP A 272 6.09 -1.46 -12.69
N TYR A 273 5.23 -0.76 -11.94
CA TYR A 273 5.04 -0.98 -10.50
C TYR A 273 3.63 -1.45 -10.18
N PHE A 274 3.54 -2.64 -9.60
CA PHE A 274 2.27 -3.27 -9.22
C PHE A 274 2.29 -3.72 -7.78
N GLN A 275 1.25 -3.37 -7.02
CA GLN A 275 1.06 -3.85 -5.67
C GLN A 275 0.12 -5.03 -5.64
N VAL A 276 0.56 -6.09 -4.99
CA VAL A 276 -0.25 -7.24 -4.62
C VAL A 276 -0.90 -6.96 -3.27
N ASP A 277 -2.19 -7.22 -3.14
CA ASP A 277 -2.93 -7.16 -1.89
C ASP A 277 -3.66 -8.49 -1.68
N LEU A 278 -3.22 -9.28 -0.72
CA LEU A 278 -3.76 -10.60 -0.44
C LEU A 278 -4.34 -10.67 0.97
N HIS A 279 -5.56 -11.16 1.05
CA HIS A 279 -6.22 -11.54 2.29
C HIS A 279 -6.23 -13.07 2.39
N VAL A 280 -5.52 -13.61 3.36
CA VAL A 280 -5.43 -15.05 3.60
C VAL A 280 -6.20 -15.39 4.87
N GLU A 281 -7.20 -16.24 4.72
CA GLU A 281 -7.90 -16.89 5.83
C GLU A 281 -7.49 -18.37 5.86
N PHE A 282 -6.90 -18.82 6.96
CA PHE A 282 -6.48 -20.20 7.13
C PHE A 282 -6.79 -20.67 8.56
N GLY A 283 -7.72 -21.60 8.72
CA GLY A 283 -8.21 -22.01 10.03
C GLY A 283 -8.85 -20.84 10.78
N ARG A 284 -8.19 -20.39 11.86
CA ARG A 284 -8.61 -19.21 12.65
C ARG A 284 -7.80 -17.97 12.35
N VAL A 285 -6.76 -18.09 11.55
CA VAL A 285 -5.84 -17.01 11.24
C VAL A 285 -6.37 -16.20 10.07
N ARG A 286 -6.39 -14.88 10.22
CA ARG A 286 -6.68 -13.92 9.15
C ARG A 286 -5.53 -12.96 9.07
N GLN A 287 -4.93 -12.85 7.90
CA GLN A 287 -3.76 -12.01 7.65
C GLN A 287 -3.89 -11.32 6.31
N ARG A 288 -3.40 -10.10 6.24
CA ARG A 288 -3.27 -9.35 5.00
C ARG A 288 -1.80 -9.25 4.65
N TYR A 289 -1.49 -9.46 3.39
CA TYR A 289 -0.14 -9.35 2.86
C TYR A 289 -0.14 -8.34 1.72
N LEU A 290 0.79 -7.41 1.79
CA LEU A 290 1.06 -6.45 0.73
C LEU A 290 2.45 -6.74 0.15
N ALA A 291 2.57 -6.68 -1.17
CA ALA A 291 3.86 -6.82 -1.83
C ALA A 291 3.95 -5.84 -3.00
N LEU A 292 5.14 -5.32 -3.27
CA LEU A 292 5.38 -4.46 -4.41
C LEU A 292 6.30 -5.16 -5.40
N TYR A 293 5.84 -5.28 -6.64
CA TYR A 293 6.62 -5.75 -7.76
C TYR A 293 7.06 -4.59 -8.66
N GLN A 294 8.28 -4.72 -9.18
CA GLN A 294 8.79 -3.92 -10.28
C GLN A 294 9.00 -4.81 -11.51
N ARG A 295 8.39 -4.48 -12.63
CA ARG A 295 8.69 -5.09 -13.93
C ARG A 295 10.07 -4.67 -14.42
N GLN A 296 10.81 -5.60 -15.01
CA GLN A 296 12.14 -5.38 -15.59
C GLN A 296 12.17 -5.85 -17.04
N GLY A 297 11.52 -5.11 -17.92
CA GLY A 297 11.34 -5.50 -19.31
C GLY A 297 10.58 -6.84 -19.42
N GLN A 298 11.14 -7.82 -20.13
CA GLN A 298 10.56 -9.17 -20.29
C GLN A 298 11.04 -10.18 -19.24
N ASN A 299 11.88 -9.77 -18.30
CA ASN A 299 12.35 -10.64 -17.22
C ASN A 299 11.26 -10.87 -16.18
N TRP A 300 11.51 -11.83 -15.29
CA TRP A 300 10.67 -12.02 -14.12
C TRP A 300 10.65 -10.75 -13.28
N PRO A 301 9.46 -10.28 -12.83
CA PRO A 301 9.35 -9.04 -12.05
C PRO A 301 10.11 -9.16 -10.71
N LEU A 302 10.77 -8.08 -10.32
CA LEU A 302 11.50 -8.01 -9.07
C LEU A 302 10.53 -7.72 -7.92
N LEU A 303 10.51 -8.59 -6.92
CA LEU A 303 9.82 -8.33 -5.66
C LEU A 303 10.66 -7.35 -4.82
N LEU A 304 10.17 -6.12 -4.66
CA LEU A 304 10.86 -5.07 -3.90
C LEU A 304 10.68 -5.27 -2.39
N TRP A 305 9.47 -5.57 -1.97
CA TRP A 305 9.14 -5.86 -0.56
C TRP A 305 7.87 -6.70 -0.44
N LEU A 306 7.77 -7.40 0.69
CA LEU A 306 6.61 -8.16 1.15
C LEU A 306 6.39 -7.86 2.62
N GLN A 307 5.20 -7.37 2.97
CA GLN A 307 4.82 -6.99 4.33
C GLN A 307 3.54 -7.73 4.74
N GLN A 308 3.53 -8.19 5.98
CA GLN A 308 2.33 -8.68 6.65
C GLN A 308 1.74 -7.53 7.49
N ARG A 309 0.42 -7.32 7.39
CA ARG A 309 -0.31 -6.28 8.13
C ARG A 309 -1.49 -6.87 8.90
#